data_4466a79065144924e111e0386a49bdb5
#
_entry.id   4466a79065144924e111e0386a49bdb5
#
_cell.length_a   1.000
_cell.length_b   1.000
_cell.length_c   1.000
_cell.angle_alpha   90.00
_cell.angle_beta   90.00
_cell.angle_gamma   90.00
#
_symmetry.space_group_name_H-M   'P 1'
#
loop_
_entity.id
_entity.type
_entity.pdbx_description
1 polymer ?
#
loop_
_entity_poly.entity_id
_entity_poly.type
_entity_poly.pdbx_seq_one_letter_code
_entity_poly.pdbx_strand_id
1 'polypeptide(L)'
;MDLARGGSVPFLGAYASSKAALDALALSYAGELARWGIETTIVVPGALGPGHYVRSGRPRDTMRAEEYDDGPTCDISEVALNGLAQLSPQDPDPEAIARAIAKVIDTPFGERPLRIHFDPDDDGAAVVNGVADRARAELLRRIGLEDILKPAVLG
;
A
#
# COMPACT_ATOMS: atom_id res chain seq x y z
N MET A 1 1.02 7.11 0.30
CA MET A 1 -0.33 7.02 0.93
C MET A 1 -0.90 5.65 0.67
N ASP A 2 -1.11 4.86 1.70
CA ASP A 2 -1.86 3.60 1.60
C ASP A 2 -3.36 3.91 1.65
N LEU A 3 -3.87 4.41 0.54
CA LEU A 3 -5.29 4.72 0.36
C LEU A 3 -6.20 3.51 0.58
N ALA A 4 -5.62 2.30 0.62
CA ALA A 4 -6.40 1.08 0.79
C ALA A 4 -6.86 0.85 2.23
N ARG A 5 -6.12 1.34 3.24
CA ARG A 5 -6.40 1.01 4.64
C ARG A 5 -6.71 2.20 5.53
N GLY A 6 -6.14 3.36 5.30
CA GLY A 6 -6.27 4.51 6.20
C GLY A 6 -6.99 5.72 5.61
N GLY A 7 -6.95 5.89 4.30
CA GLY A 7 -7.44 7.12 3.67
C GLY A 7 -8.23 6.86 2.40
N SER A 8 -9.37 6.17 2.50
CA SER A 8 -10.27 6.02 1.33
C SER A 8 -10.84 7.36 0.94
N VAL A 9 -10.25 7.97 -0.07
CA VAL A 9 -10.68 9.27 -0.60
C VAL A 9 -11.79 9.04 -1.64
N PRO A 10 -12.84 9.85 -1.66
CA PRO A 10 -13.87 9.79 -2.69
C PRO A 10 -13.28 9.77 -4.10
N PHE A 11 -13.95 9.10 -5.03
CA PHE A 11 -13.57 8.89 -6.43
C PHE A 11 -12.31 8.03 -6.68
N LEU A 12 -11.57 7.64 -5.63
CA LEU A 12 -10.45 6.72 -5.73
C LEU A 12 -10.80 5.27 -5.34
N GLY A 13 -12.08 4.93 -5.21
CA GLY A 13 -12.53 3.63 -4.73
C GLY A 13 -12.00 2.45 -5.54
N ALA A 14 -12.00 2.52 -6.88
CA ALA A 14 -11.48 1.46 -7.74
C ALA A 14 -9.96 1.26 -7.54
N TYR A 15 -9.21 2.36 -7.42
CA TYR A 15 -7.79 2.33 -7.13
C TYR A 15 -7.53 1.73 -5.74
N ALA A 16 -8.17 2.25 -4.70
CA ALA A 16 -8.02 1.77 -3.33
C ALA A 16 -8.36 0.27 -3.21
N SER A 17 -9.46 -0.17 -3.82
CA SER A 17 -9.86 -1.57 -3.85
C SER A 17 -8.81 -2.46 -4.52
N SER A 18 -8.24 -2.03 -5.65
CA SER A 18 -7.20 -2.80 -6.35
C SER A 18 -5.93 -2.95 -5.51
N LYS A 19 -5.54 -1.91 -4.77
CA LYS A 19 -4.37 -1.95 -3.88
C LYS A 19 -4.64 -2.79 -2.63
N ALA A 20 -5.84 -2.71 -2.05
CA ALA A 20 -6.24 -3.57 -0.94
C ALA A 20 -6.26 -5.05 -1.34
N ALA A 21 -6.75 -5.37 -2.54
CA ALA A 21 -6.73 -6.73 -3.07
C ALA A 21 -5.30 -7.24 -3.27
N LEU A 22 -4.40 -6.41 -3.80
CA LEU A 22 -2.98 -6.76 -3.96
C LEU A 22 -2.31 -7.02 -2.61
N ASP A 23 -2.56 -6.19 -1.60
CA ASP A 23 -2.02 -6.38 -0.24
C ASP A 23 -2.51 -7.69 0.38
N ALA A 24 -3.82 -7.96 0.30
CA ALA A 24 -4.40 -9.21 0.80
C ALA A 24 -3.81 -10.45 0.10
N LEU A 25 -3.62 -10.38 -1.22
CA LEU A 25 -3.00 -11.45 -2.00
C LEU A 25 -1.53 -11.67 -1.60
N ALA A 26 -0.77 -10.59 -1.41
CA ALA A 26 0.62 -10.67 -0.95
C ALA A 26 0.74 -11.29 0.44
N LEU A 27 -0.18 -10.98 1.37
CA LEU A 27 -0.24 -11.59 2.70
C LEU A 27 -0.60 -13.08 2.65
N SER A 28 -1.48 -13.50 1.72
CA SER A 28 -1.79 -14.92 1.49
C SER A 28 -0.56 -15.65 0.98
N TYR A 29 0.07 -15.14 -0.06
CA TYR A 29 1.29 -15.73 -0.63
C TYR A 29 2.45 -15.77 0.36
N ALA A 30 2.60 -14.75 1.21
CA ALA A 30 3.62 -14.77 2.25
C ALA A 30 3.50 -16.01 3.16
N GLY A 31 2.26 -16.41 3.50
CA GLY A 31 2.01 -17.64 4.26
C GLY A 31 2.20 -18.91 3.45
N GLU A 32 1.65 -18.95 2.23
CA GLU A 32 1.73 -20.12 1.35
C GLU A 32 3.18 -20.47 0.97
N LEU A 33 3.99 -19.45 0.70
CA LEU A 33 5.36 -19.58 0.23
C LEU A 33 6.39 -19.76 1.37
N ALA A 34 6.02 -19.45 2.61
CA ALA A 34 6.93 -19.53 3.76
C ALA A 34 7.55 -20.92 3.95
N ARG A 35 6.76 -21.99 3.82
CA ARG A 35 7.23 -23.37 3.93
C ARG A 35 8.14 -23.81 2.78
N TRP A 36 8.13 -23.06 1.67
CA TRP A 36 9.02 -23.26 0.53
C TRP A 36 10.33 -22.46 0.64
N GLY A 37 10.56 -21.82 1.79
CA GLY A 37 11.74 -21.01 2.00
C GLY A 37 11.74 -19.73 1.17
N ILE A 38 10.56 -19.22 0.79
CA ILE A 38 10.44 -17.98 0.01
C ILE A 38 9.93 -16.87 0.92
N GLU A 39 10.71 -15.80 1.04
CA GLU A 39 10.33 -14.61 1.77
C GLU A 39 9.52 -13.66 0.92
N THR A 40 8.57 -12.99 1.55
CA THR A 40 7.76 -11.94 0.93
C THR A 40 7.95 -10.65 1.72
N THR A 41 8.30 -9.58 1.03
CA THR A 41 8.29 -8.23 1.60
C THR A 41 7.37 -7.33 0.78
N ILE A 42 6.42 -6.70 1.46
CA ILE A 42 5.51 -5.73 0.87
C ILE A 42 6.13 -4.35 1.03
N VAL A 43 6.36 -3.68 -0.09
CA VAL A 43 6.83 -2.29 -0.10
C VAL A 43 5.62 -1.36 -0.20
N VAL A 44 5.45 -0.51 0.80
CA VAL A 44 4.39 0.50 0.85
C VAL A 44 5.03 1.87 0.62
N PRO A 45 5.12 2.33 -0.63
CA PRO A 45 5.63 3.66 -0.92
C PRO A 45 4.52 4.69 -0.67
N GLY A 46 4.87 5.82 -0.11
CA GLY A 46 4.02 7.00 -0.08
C GLY A 46 3.88 7.63 -1.47
N ALA A 47 3.24 8.79 -1.55
CA ALA A 47 3.16 9.53 -2.80
C ALA A 47 4.55 10.03 -3.23
N LEU A 48 4.88 9.81 -4.50
CA LEU A 48 6.14 10.25 -5.11
C LEU A 48 5.97 11.59 -5.84
N GLY A 49 5.37 12.56 -5.14
CA GLY A 49 5.18 13.91 -5.64
C GLY A 49 3.81 14.16 -6.28
N PRO A 50 3.46 15.43 -6.48
CA PRO A 50 2.13 15.87 -6.92
C PRO A 50 1.76 15.35 -8.32
N GLY A 51 2.74 15.07 -9.18
CA GLY A 51 2.51 14.54 -10.52
C GLY A 51 1.88 13.14 -10.55
N HIS A 52 1.87 12.41 -9.43
CA HIS A 52 1.21 11.12 -9.33
C HIS A 52 -0.30 11.21 -9.58
N TYR A 53 -0.95 12.20 -8.98
CA TYR A 53 -2.40 12.40 -9.09
C TYR A 53 -2.80 13.02 -10.43
N VAL A 54 -1.98 13.91 -10.97
CA VAL A 54 -2.23 14.54 -12.28
C VAL A 54 -2.21 13.52 -13.43
N ARG A 55 -1.39 12.47 -13.30
CA ARG A 55 -1.26 11.41 -14.31
C ARG A 55 -2.23 10.25 -14.08
N SER A 56 -3.05 10.27 -13.03
CA SER A 56 -4.06 9.24 -12.80
C SER A 56 -5.08 9.22 -13.94
N GLY A 57 -5.49 8.02 -14.33
CA GLY A 57 -6.44 7.85 -15.45
C GLY A 57 -7.76 8.55 -15.18
N ARG A 58 -8.22 9.32 -16.16
CA ARG A 58 -9.56 9.92 -16.14
C ARG A 58 -10.61 8.94 -16.64
N PRO A 59 -11.89 9.11 -16.26
CA PRO A 59 -12.98 8.30 -16.80
C PRO A 59 -12.98 8.32 -18.34
N ARG A 60 -13.19 7.16 -18.95
CA ARG A 60 -13.30 7.07 -20.42
C ARG A 60 -14.67 7.53 -20.91
N ASP A 61 -15.69 7.34 -20.10
CA ASP A 61 -17.06 7.82 -20.35
C ASP A 61 -17.18 9.25 -19.87
N THR A 62 -16.85 10.18 -20.76
CA THR A 62 -16.88 11.62 -20.46
C THR A 62 -18.30 12.15 -20.25
N MET A 63 -19.29 11.63 -20.99
CA MET A 63 -20.69 12.02 -20.82
C MET A 63 -21.19 11.66 -19.41
N ARG A 64 -20.86 10.47 -18.94
CA ARG A 64 -21.22 10.05 -17.59
C ARG A 64 -20.47 10.86 -16.53
N ALA A 65 -19.21 11.22 -16.77
CA ALA A 65 -18.45 12.07 -15.86
C ALA A 65 -19.07 13.47 -15.72
N GLU A 66 -19.49 14.06 -16.85
CA GLU A 66 -20.18 15.38 -16.88
C GLU A 66 -21.48 15.38 -16.06
N GLU A 67 -22.26 14.28 -16.09
CA GLU A 67 -23.47 14.14 -15.25
C GLU A 67 -23.15 14.24 -13.74
N TYR A 68 -21.98 13.78 -13.31
CA TYR A 68 -21.54 13.89 -11.91
C TYR A 68 -20.95 15.27 -11.60
N ASP A 69 -20.34 15.93 -12.57
CA ASP A 69 -19.75 17.26 -12.41
C ASP A 69 -20.82 18.34 -12.23
N ASP A 70 -22.05 18.12 -12.73
CA ASP A 70 -23.20 19.01 -12.53
C ASP A 70 -23.97 18.71 -11.22
N GLY A 71 -23.58 17.68 -10.47
CA GLY A 71 -24.30 17.22 -9.28
C GLY A 71 -23.80 17.83 -7.96
N PRO A 72 -24.38 17.40 -6.83
CA PRO A 72 -23.99 17.89 -5.49
C PRO A 72 -22.56 17.47 -5.07
N THR A 73 -21.87 16.68 -5.88
CA THR A 73 -20.49 16.21 -5.63
C THR A 73 -19.47 16.82 -6.60
N CYS A 74 -19.87 17.85 -7.35
CA CYS A 74 -19.08 18.45 -8.43
C CYS A 74 -17.68 18.92 -8.02
N ASP A 75 -17.52 19.40 -6.79
CA ASP A 75 -16.25 19.92 -6.26
C ASP A 75 -15.40 18.87 -5.52
N ILE A 76 -16.00 17.75 -5.09
CA ILE A 76 -15.32 16.78 -4.22
C ILE A 76 -14.07 16.20 -4.91
N SER A 77 -14.14 15.89 -6.19
CA SER A 77 -13.02 15.32 -6.94
C SER A 77 -11.83 16.29 -6.98
N GLU A 78 -12.10 17.55 -7.28
CA GLU A 78 -11.07 18.58 -7.35
C GLU A 78 -10.48 18.88 -5.98
N VAL A 79 -11.31 19.05 -4.96
CA VAL A 79 -10.88 19.29 -3.57
C VAL A 79 -10.02 18.13 -3.08
N ALA A 80 -10.44 16.87 -3.32
CA ALA A 80 -9.70 15.69 -2.91
C ALA A 80 -8.34 15.61 -3.60
N LEU A 81 -8.27 15.78 -4.92
CA LEU A 81 -7.02 15.70 -5.67
C LEU A 81 -6.05 16.84 -5.31
N ASN A 82 -6.55 18.06 -5.14
CA ASN A 82 -5.74 19.19 -4.73
C ASN A 82 -5.21 19.02 -3.30
N GLY A 83 -6.03 18.52 -2.37
CA GLY A 83 -5.61 18.21 -1.01
C GLY A 83 -4.51 17.15 -0.98
N LEU A 84 -4.66 16.05 -1.73
CA LEU A 84 -3.65 15.02 -1.85
C LEU A 84 -2.34 15.54 -2.47
N ALA A 85 -2.44 16.38 -3.50
CA ALA A 85 -1.27 16.98 -4.13
C ALA A 85 -0.50 17.91 -3.17
N GLN A 86 -1.20 18.62 -2.29
CA GLN A 86 -0.57 19.46 -1.27
C GLN A 86 0.14 18.67 -0.17
N LEU A 87 -0.38 17.48 0.18
CA LEU A 87 0.25 16.58 1.14
C LEU A 87 1.49 15.87 0.55
N SER A 88 1.58 15.77 -0.77
CA SER A 88 2.69 15.06 -1.41
C SER A 88 3.99 15.85 -1.34
N PRO A 89 5.15 15.16 -1.15
CA PRO A 89 6.44 15.83 -1.09
C PRO A 89 6.70 16.61 -2.36
N GLN A 90 7.18 17.86 -2.20
CA GLN A 90 7.48 18.74 -3.34
C GLN A 90 8.77 18.32 -4.07
N ASP A 91 9.70 17.71 -3.33
CA ASP A 91 10.96 17.16 -3.86
C ASP A 91 11.05 15.67 -3.51
N PRO A 92 10.38 14.81 -4.29
CA PRO A 92 10.38 13.37 -4.03
C PRO A 92 11.77 12.77 -4.32
N ASP A 93 12.23 11.86 -3.45
CA ASP A 93 13.45 11.08 -3.65
C ASP A 93 13.11 9.62 -4.04
N PRO A 94 12.93 9.32 -5.34
CA PRO A 94 12.69 7.95 -5.77
C PRO A 94 13.84 6.99 -5.47
N GLU A 95 15.06 7.51 -5.37
CA GLU A 95 16.23 6.70 -5.04
C GLU A 95 16.19 6.23 -3.58
N ALA A 96 15.56 6.97 -2.68
CA ALA A 96 15.41 6.54 -1.30
C ALA A 96 14.58 5.25 -1.19
N ILE A 97 13.54 5.08 -2.02
CA ILE A 97 12.79 3.82 -2.09
C ILE A 97 13.67 2.70 -2.65
N ALA A 98 14.43 2.97 -3.70
CA ALA A 98 15.35 1.98 -4.26
C ALA A 98 16.40 1.55 -3.23
N ARG A 99 16.97 2.50 -2.46
CA ARG A 99 17.89 2.19 -1.36
C ARG A 99 17.22 1.36 -0.25
N ALA A 100 15.96 1.65 0.09
CA ALA A 100 15.21 0.88 1.08
C ALA A 100 14.98 -0.57 0.60
N ILE A 101 14.64 -0.76 -0.66
CA ILE A 101 14.50 -2.10 -1.28
C ILE A 101 15.85 -2.83 -1.28
N ALA A 102 16.92 -2.18 -1.70
CA ALA A 102 18.28 -2.76 -1.67
C ALA A 102 18.65 -3.23 -0.25
N LYS A 103 18.38 -2.40 0.77
CA LYS A 103 18.61 -2.77 2.17
C LYS A 103 17.82 -4.03 2.58
N VAL A 104 16.59 -4.20 2.12
CA VAL A 104 15.82 -5.43 2.39
C VAL A 104 16.47 -6.62 1.71
N ILE A 105 16.94 -6.48 0.47
CA ILE A 105 17.61 -7.55 -0.26
C ILE A 105 18.90 -7.96 0.46
N ASP A 106 19.67 -7.01 0.97
CA ASP A 106 20.92 -7.24 1.71
C ASP A 106 20.67 -7.79 3.13
N THR A 107 19.46 -7.73 3.65
CA THR A 107 19.10 -8.30 4.95
C THR A 107 19.19 -9.82 4.88
N PRO A 108 19.79 -10.49 5.88
CA PRO A 108 19.90 -11.94 5.92
C PRO A 108 18.56 -12.63 5.78
N PHE A 109 18.56 -13.81 5.17
CA PHE A 109 17.38 -14.66 5.03
C PHE A 109 16.77 -14.96 6.41
N GLY A 110 15.45 -14.86 6.53
CA GLY A 110 14.71 -15.07 7.78
C GLY A 110 14.61 -13.83 8.67
N GLU A 111 15.33 -12.74 8.34
CA GLU A 111 15.35 -11.49 9.10
C GLU A 111 14.65 -10.33 8.33
N ARG A 112 14.26 -10.56 7.08
CA ARG A 112 13.61 -9.55 6.25
C ARG A 112 12.22 -9.21 6.80
N PRO A 113 11.86 -7.93 6.87
CA PRO A 113 10.55 -7.54 7.37
C PRO A 113 9.46 -7.92 6.37
N LEU A 114 8.29 -8.35 6.87
CA LEU A 114 7.11 -8.59 6.05
C LEU A 114 6.67 -7.32 5.28
N ARG A 115 6.93 -6.14 5.86
CA ARG A 115 6.49 -4.87 5.28
C ARG A 115 7.50 -3.77 5.59
N ILE A 116 7.76 -2.94 4.59
CA ILE A 116 8.48 -1.68 4.77
C ILE A 116 7.60 -0.52 4.30
N HIS A 117 7.62 0.56 5.07
CA HIS A 117 6.94 1.80 4.72
C HIS A 117 7.99 2.82 4.31
N PHE A 118 7.75 3.46 3.19
CA PHE A 118 8.43 4.66 2.78
C PHE A 118 7.38 5.74 2.59
N ASP A 119 7.05 6.41 3.68
CA ASP A 119 5.94 7.34 3.77
C ASP A 119 6.45 8.68 4.32
N PRO A 120 6.95 9.55 3.43
CA PRO A 120 7.48 10.85 3.85
C PRO A 120 6.40 11.78 4.40
N ASP A 121 5.13 11.48 4.14
CA ASP A 121 3.99 12.32 4.51
C ASP A 121 3.32 11.87 5.81
N ASP A 122 3.77 10.73 6.39
CA ASP A 122 3.21 10.10 7.60
C ASP A 122 1.66 10.00 7.56
N ASP A 123 1.15 9.42 6.49
CA ASP A 123 -0.30 9.30 6.21
C ASP A 123 -1.03 8.29 7.09
N GLY A 124 -0.33 7.70 8.07
CA GLY A 124 -0.86 6.73 9.01
C GLY A 124 -0.88 5.29 8.49
N ALA A 125 -0.41 5.01 7.28
CA ALA A 125 -0.36 3.66 6.72
C ALA A 125 0.46 2.70 7.60
N ALA A 126 1.57 3.16 8.16
CA ALA A 126 2.40 2.36 9.06
C ALA A 126 1.65 1.94 10.33
N VAL A 127 0.84 2.83 10.91
CA VAL A 127 0.03 2.55 12.10
C VAL A 127 -1.04 1.50 11.80
N VAL A 128 -1.82 1.72 10.73
CA VAL A 128 -2.92 0.80 10.34
C VAL A 128 -2.38 -0.58 9.99
N ASN A 129 -1.33 -0.63 9.17
CA ASN A 129 -0.70 -1.90 8.77
C ASN A 129 -0.07 -2.61 9.97
N GLY A 130 0.57 -1.88 10.89
CA GLY A 130 1.14 -2.47 12.10
C GLY A 130 0.09 -3.13 13.00
N VAL A 131 -1.12 -2.56 13.10
CA VAL A 131 -2.23 -3.20 13.80
C VAL A 131 -2.74 -4.43 13.05
N ALA A 132 -2.95 -4.31 11.74
CA ALA A 132 -3.43 -5.40 10.91
C ALA A 132 -2.47 -6.60 10.88
N ASP A 133 -1.16 -6.34 10.75
CA ASP A 133 -0.14 -7.39 10.72
C ASP A 133 -0.03 -8.12 12.07
N ARG A 134 -0.19 -7.41 13.19
CA ARG A 134 -0.27 -8.05 14.52
C ARG A 134 -1.52 -8.91 14.67
N ALA A 135 -2.68 -8.40 14.24
CA ALA A 135 -3.93 -9.17 14.29
C ALA A 135 -3.84 -10.44 13.42
N ARG A 136 -3.23 -10.34 12.23
CA ARG A 136 -2.95 -11.50 11.37
C ARG A 136 -2.05 -12.51 12.07
N ALA A 137 -0.95 -12.06 12.65
CA ALA A 137 -0.02 -12.95 13.33
C ALA A 137 -0.70 -13.70 14.50
N GLU A 138 -1.52 -13.00 15.27
CA GLU A 138 -2.28 -13.62 16.36
C GLU A 138 -3.30 -14.64 15.85
N LEU A 139 -4.02 -14.31 14.77
CA LEU A 139 -4.94 -15.26 14.13
C LEU A 139 -4.21 -16.54 13.71
N LEU A 140 -3.07 -16.41 13.03
CA LEU A 140 -2.30 -17.56 12.55
C LEU A 140 -1.80 -18.43 13.70
N ARG A 141 -1.36 -17.85 14.82
CA ARG A 141 -1.01 -18.61 16.04
C ARG A 141 -2.20 -19.39 16.58
N ARG A 142 -3.35 -18.75 16.70
CA ARG A 142 -4.57 -19.37 17.25
C ARG A 142 -5.10 -20.53 16.42
N ILE A 143 -4.89 -20.51 15.10
CA ILE A 143 -5.31 -21.61 14.21
C ILE A 143 -4.18 -22.63 13.95
N GLY A 144 -3.05 -22.53 14.65
CA GLY A 144 -1.95 -23.49 14.56
C GLY A 144 -1.04 -23.34 13.35
N LEU A 145 -1.00 -22.14 12.75
CA LEU A 145 -0.18 -21.80 11.59
C LEU A 145 0.92 -20.78 11.92
N GLU A 146 1.47 -20.81 13.13
CA GLU A 146 2.54 -19.87 13.54
C GLU A 146 3.80 -20.05 12.72
N ASP A 147 4.09 -21.27 12.26
CA ASP A 147 5.26 -21.62 11.48
C ASP A 147 5.36 -20.85 10.14
N ILE A 148 4.21 -20.46 9.57
CA ILE A 148 4.21 -19.69 8.30
C ILE A 148 4.41 -18.18 8.48
N LEU A 149 4.62 -17.72 9.70
CA LEU A 149 4.99 -16.31 9.97
C LEU A 149 6.43 -15.98 9.57
N LYS A 150 7.26 -17.01 9.40
CA LYS A 150 8.65 -16.90 8.93
C LYS A 150 8.93 -17.95 7.87
N PRO A 151 9.86 -17.67 6.95
CA PRO A 151 10.24 -18.65 5.94
C PRO A 151 10.94 -19.85 6.58
N ALA A 152 10.68 -21.03 6.03
CA ALA A 152 11.40 -22.25 6.41
C ALA A 152 12.85 -22.19 5.93
N VAL A 153 13.79 -22.57 6.78
CA VAL A 153 15.17 -22.82 6.37
C VAL A 153 15.19 -24.21 5.73
N LEU A 154 15.32 -24.26 4.43
CA LEU A 154 15.48 -25.50 3.69
C LEU A 154 16.94 -25.94 3.81
N GLY A 155 17.18 -27.10 4.42
CA GLY A 155 18.51 -27.70 4.57
C GLY A 155 19.05 -28.27 3.27
#